data_577c69775656a571dcce930c37182456
#
_entry.id   577c69775656a571dcce930c37182456
#
_cell.length_a   1.000
_cell.length_b   1.000
_cell.length_c   1.000
_cell.angle_alpha   90.00
_cell.angle_beta   90.00
_cell.angle_gamma   90.00
#
_symmetry.space_group_name_H-M   'P 1'
#
loop_
_entity.id
_entity.type
_entity.pdbx_description
1 polymer ?
#
loop_
_entity_poly.entity_id
_entity_poly.type
_entity_poly.pdbx_seq_one_letter_code
_entity_poly.pdbx_strand_id
1 'polypeptide(L)'
;MALGPTRIVSVVTPAAALFAGGQPIDLVALADVKLELGLTETTDDTWFAKTITRLSAAANTFCDRVLVARSYFEQVWPFRDAYPWQSPTRVMPLQLARWPLAVTPSPSGTAPAQAPALSAVAGGALAARGYSVRLSYVTPAGETAAGLPASISLAADTLMAVAAPGPDLYQVATGWNVYASATAGAETLQNATPIALNAAWTEPTGGLVAGNALPAYVLAVENVNLPFQPNSAFGPTPLAEGVDFVADAETGELTRLSAAGLARSWGTVPVAALYPAGFTASTLPPDVSDALILLVKARWFARNRDPLLRSANVEGVLAQTWALGAGLGAETDFPPDVQAKLERYRVPTAL
;
A
#
# COMPACT_ATOMS: atom_id res chain seq x y z
N MET A 1 27.02 -11.79 21.39
CA MET A 1 25.62 -12.18 21.19
C MET A 1 25.08 -11.28 20.10
N ALA A 2 24.85 -11.80 18.90
CA ALA A 2 24.28 -11.00 17.82
C ALA A 2 22.85 -10.63 18.21
N LEU A 3 22.58 -9.37 18.43
CA LEU A 3 21.24 -8.87 18.64
C LEU A 3 20.47 -9.07 17.32
N GLY A 4 19.35 -9.76 17.35
CA GLY A 4 18.52 -9.95 16.17
C GLY A 4 18.00 -8.60 15.63
N PRO A 5 17.41 -8.57 14.45
CA PRO A 5 16.98 -7.33 13.80
C PRO A 5 16.02 -6.56 14.70
N THR A 6 16.29 -5.26 14.86
CA THR A 6 15.42 -4.33 15.58
C THR A 6 14.13 -4.02 14.81
N ARG A 7 14.11 -4.38 13.55
CA ARG A 7 13.01 -4.14 12.64
C ARG A 7 12.81 -5.35 11.73
N ILE A 8 11.55 -5.77 11.59
CA ILE A 8 11.12 -6.78 10.62
C ILE A 8 10.12 -6.13 9.69
N VAL A 9 10.37 -6.20 8.38
CA VAL A 9 9.47 -5.66 7.36
C VAL A 9 9.11 -6.78 6.39
N SER A 10 7.83 -6.97 6.12
CA SER A 10 7.33 -7.92 5.13
C SER A 10 6.28 -7.28 4.23
N VAL A 11 6.21 -7.72 2.98
CA VAL A 11 5.16 -7.35 2.04
C VAL A 11 3.95 -8.24 2.29
N VAL A 12 2.81 -7.66 2.59
CA VAL A 12 1.56 -8.38 2.86
C VAL A 12 0.75 -8.55 1.59
N THR A 13 0.62 -7.49 0.81
CA THR A 13 -0.12 -7.50 -0.45
C THR A 13 0.80 -7.01 -1.56
N PRO A 14 0.94 -7.76 -2.67
CA PRO A 14 1.69 -7.28 -3.81
C PRO A 14 1.05 -6.02 -4.38
N ALA A 15 1.84 -5.19 -5.05
CA ALA A 15 1.33 -4.02 -5.74
C ALA A 15 0.31 -4.43 -6.81
N ALA A 16 -0.75 -3.65 -6.97
CA ALA A 16 -1.57 -3.68 -8.17
C ALA A 16 -0.83 -2.91 -9.30
N ALA A 17 -1.09 -3.26 -10.55
CA ALA A 17 -0.58 -2.48 -11.67
C ALA A 17 -1.19 -1.06 -11.63
N LEU A 18 -0.35 -0.02 -11.77
CA LEU A 18 -0.80 1.38 -11.81
C LEU A 18 -1.56 1.69 -13.10
N PHE A 19 -1.19 1.02 -14.19
CA PHE A 19 -1.70 1.31 -15.54
C PHE A 19 -2.33 0.08 -16.14
N ALA A 20 -3.38 0.28 -16.95
CA ALA A 20 -4.05 -0.81 -17.66
C ALA A 20 -3.06 -1.58 -18.57
N GLY A 21 -3.03 -2.90 -18.46
CA GLY A 21 -2.12 -3.77 -19.19
C GLY A 21 -0.65 -3.74 -18.76
N GLY A 22 -0.29 -2.94 -17.74
CA GLY A 22 1.04 -2.86 -17.16
C GLY A 22 1.31 -3.97 -16.13
N GLN A 23 2.57 -4.03 -15.68
CA GLN A 23 2.99 -4.88 -14.58
C GLN A 23 2.91 -4.13 -13.24
N PRO A 24 2.86 -4.84 -12.10
CA PRO A 24 2.74 -4.21 -10.77
C PRO A 24 3.88 -3.30 -10.36
N ILE A 25 4.95 -3.20 -11.13
CA ILE A 25 6.11 -2.35 -10.86
C ILE A 25 6.28 -1.23 -11.89
N ASP A 26 5.46 -1.18 -12.93
CA ASP A 26 5.59 -0.21 -14.01
C ASP A 26 5.28 1.20 -13.50
N LEU A 27 6.18 2.13 -13.78
CA LEU A 27 6.14 3.52 -13.33
C LEU A 27 5.71 4.50 -14.43
N VAL A 28 5.36 3.99 -15.61
CA VAL A 28 4.84 4.77 -16.73
C VAL A 28 3.91 3.92 -17.58
N ALA A 29 2.87 4.53 -18.14
CA ALA A 29 1.97 3.84 -19.06
C ALA A 29 2.60 3.70 -20.44
N LEU A 30 2.31 2.57 -21.12
CA LEU A 30 2.71 2.36 -22.51
C LEU A 30 2.17 3.47 -23.45
N ALA A 31 0.95 3.92 -23.18
CA ALA A 31 0.31 4.99 -23.96
C ALA A 31 1.10 6.31 -23.89
N ASP A 32 1.60 6.68 -22.70
CA ASP A 32 2.36 7.92 -22.49
C ASP A 32 3.70 7.86 -23.21
N VAL A 33 4.38 6.71 -23.16
CA VAL A 33 5.65 6.51 -23.89
C VAL A 33 5.44 6.63 -25.40
N LYS A 34 4.37 6.02 -25.92
CA LYS A 34 4.03 6.09 -27.36
C LYS A 34 3.66 7.52 -27.77
N LEU A 35 2.89 8.22 -26.96
CA LEU A 35 2.53 9.62 -27.18
C LEU A 35 3.79 10.50 -27.29
N GLU A 36 4.73 10.33 -26.36
CA GLU A 36 5.99 11.08 -26.34
C GLU A 36 6.93 10.75 -27.52
N LEU A 37 6.81 9.57 -28.11
CA LEU A 37 7.57 9.16 -29.29
C LEU A 37 6.83 9.47 -30.61
N GLY A 38 5.59 9.94 -30.54
CA GLY A 38 4.75 10.16 -31.72
C GLY A 38 4.37 8.86 -32.46
N LEU A 39 4.26 7.74 -31.74
CA LEU A 39 3.97 6.42 -32.30
C LEU A 39 2.51 6.04 -32.09
N THR A 40 1.86 5.60 -33.15
CA THR A 40 0.47 5.06 -33.13
C THR A 40 0.43 3.55 -33.37
N GLU A 41 1.47 3.00 -34.02
CA GLU A 41 1.57 1.59 -34.39
C GLU A 41 1.73 0.70 -33.15
N THR A 42 1.20 -0.53 -33.25
CA THR A 42 1.24 -1.53 -32.15
C THR A 42 2.34 -2.57 -32.29
N THR A 43 3.09 -2.53 -33.40
CA THR A 43 4.11 -3.54 -33.77
C THR A 43 5.17 -3.73 -32.68
N ASP A 44 5.57 -2.66 -32.02
CA ASP A 44 6.63 -2.67 -31.01
C ASP A 44 6.11 -2.66 -29.55
N ASP A 45 4.79 -2.75 -29.33
CA ASP A 45 4.17 -2.66 -28.00
C ASP A 45 4.76 -3.69 -27.01
N THR A 46 5.01 -4.91 -27.47
CA THR A 46 5.64 -5.95 -26.64
C THR A 46 7.07 -5.57 -26.21
N TRP A 47 7.83 -4.92 -27.08
CA TRP A 47 9.17 -4.45 -26.75
C TRP A 47 9.11 -3.30 -25.73
N PHE A 48 8.21 -2.34 -25.95
CA PHE A 48 8.00 -1.23 -25.02
C PHE A 48 7.55 -1.74 -23.65
N ALA A 49 6.56 -2.60 -23.56
CA ALA A 49 6.09 -3.16 -22.28
C ALA A 49 7.22 -3.83 -21.50
N LYS A 50 8.01 -4.69 -22.14
CA LYS A 50 9.17 -5.33 -21.51
C LYS A 50 10.25 -4.33 -21.10
N THR A 51 10.48 -3.29 -21.88
CA THR A 51 11.48 -2.26 -21.60
C THR A 51 11.03 -1.39 -20.42
N ILE A 52 9.75 -0.99 -20.38
CA ILE A 52 9.15 -0.24 -19.25
C ILE A 52 9.34 -1.04 -17.96
N THR A 53 8.95 -2.32 -17.94
CA THR A 53 9.07 -3.17 -16.75
C THR A 53 10.52 -3.28 -16.26
N ARG A 54 11.50 -3.48 -17.17
CA ARG A 54 12.91 -3.58 -16.80
C ARG A 54 13.46 -2.26 -16.24
N LEU A 55 13.12 -1.14 -16.88
CA LEU A 55 13.59 0.16 -16.44
C LEU A 55 12.91 0.59 -15.12
N SER A 56 11.65 0.25 -14.94
CA SER A 56 10.95 0.44 -13.66
C SER A 56 11.59 -0.39 -12.53
N ALA A 57 11.98 -1.63 -12.81
CA ALA A 57 12.72 -2.45 -11.86
C ALA A 57 14.08 -1.83 -11.51
N ALA A 58 14.82 -1.32 -12.49
CA ALA A 58 16.11 -0.65 -12.28
C ALA A 58 15.93 0.65 -11.46
N ALA A 59 14.90 1.45 -11.72
CA ALA A 59 14.58 2.65 -10.94
C ALA A 59 14.24 2.30 -9.48
N ASN A 60 13.45 1.25 -9.25
CA ASN A 60 13.16 0.76 -7.91
C ASN A 60 14.43 0.30 -7.17
N THR A 61 15.34 -0.36 -7.86
CA THR A 61 16.65 -0.76 -7.30
C THR A 61 17.50 0.45 -6.96
N PHE A 62 17.56 1.46 -7.83
CA PHE A 62 18.28 2.70 -7.58
C PHE A 62 17.75 3.45 -6.37
N CYS A 63 16.42 3.52 -6.21
CA CYS A 63 15.77 4.17 -5.09
C CYS A 63 15.79 3.34 -3.79
N ASP A 64 16.34 2.11 -3.82
CA ASP A 64 16.33 1.14 -2.72
C ASP A 64 14.91 0.92 -2.14
N ARG A 65 13.90 1.04 -2.98
CA ARG A 65 12.50 0.75 -2.63
C ARG A 65 11.64 0.53 -3.86
N VAL A 66 10.49 -0.10 -3.67
CA VAL A 66 9.46 -0.14 -4.70
C VAL A 66 8.60 1.12 -4.60
N LEU A 67 8.55 1.89 -5.68
CA LEU A 67 7.84 3.16 -5.74
C LEU A 67 6.32 2.96 -5.85
N VAL A 68 5.86 1.87 -6.46
CA VAL A 68 4.44 1.54 -6.56
C VAL A 68 3.87 1.12 -5.21
N ALA A 69 2.69 1.64 -4.86
CA ALA A 69 2.02 1.36 -3.61
C ALA A 69 1.77 -0.14 -3.37
N ARG A 70 2.12 -0.60 -2.18
CA ARG A 70 1.84 -1.95 -1.68
C ARG A 70 1.70 -1.95 -0.17
N SER A 71 1.06 -2.97 0.40
CA SER A 71 0.90 -3.07 1.84
C SER A 71 2.09 -3.76 2.48
N TYR A 72 2.56 -3.17 3.57
CA TYR A 72 3.67 -3.66 4.39
C TYR A 72 3.18 -3.98 5.79
N PHE A 73 3.72 -5.06 6.35
CA PHE A 73 3.70 -5.31 7.78
C PHE A 73 5.10 -5.05 8.32
N GLU A 74 5.19 -4.23 9.35
CA GLU A 74 6.43 -3.87 10.00
C GLU A 74 6.31 -4.04 11.50
N GLN A 75 7.30 -4.67 12.11
CA GLN A 75 7.44 -4.77 13.54
C GLN A 75 8.73 -4.08 13.98
N VAL A 76 8.62 -3.13 14.88
CA VAL A 76 9.71 -2.29 15.36
C VAL A 76 9.83 -2.36 16.87
N TRP A 77 11.05 -2.43 17.36
CA TRP A 77 11.38 -2.29 18.79
C TRP A 77 11.96 -0.90 19.05
N PRO A 78 11.17 0.07 19.53
CA PRO A 78 11.56 1.49 19.56
C PRO A 78 12.84 1.79 20.35
N PHE A 79 13.18 0.94 21.33
CA PHE A 79 14.33 1.17 22.22
C PHE A 79 15.31 -0.01 22.35
N ARG A 80 15.22 -1.02 21.49
CA ARG A 80 16.09 -2.18 21.60
C ARG A 80 17.58 -1.85 21.40
N ASP A 81 17.87 -0.87 20.53
CA ASP A 81 19.23 -0.42 20.19
C ASP A 81 19.55 0.95 20.79
N ALA A 82 18.66 1.51 21.63
CA ALA A 82 18.99 2.72 22.35
C ALA A 82 20.16 2.42 23.30
N TYR A 83 21.22 3.23 23.18
CA TYR A 83 22.31 3.17 24.12
C TYR A 83 21.77 3.26 25.55
N PRO A 84 22.39 2.55 26.53
CA PRO A 84 21.88 2.49 27.92
C PRO A 84 21.64 3.83 28.61
N TRP A 85 22.22 4.91 28.09
CA TRP A 85 22.03 6.29 28.57
C TRP A 85 20.93 7.07 27.88
N GLN A 86 20.28 6.51 26.80
CA GLN A 86 19.12 7.16 26.21
C GLN A 86 17.89 6.86 27.06
N SER A 87 17.37 7.91 27.67
CA SER A 87 16.17 7.79 28.50
C SER A 87 14.99 7.25 27.69
N PRO A 88 14.28 6.22 28.18
CA PRO A 88 13.04 5.75 27.55
C PRO A 88 11.93 6.82 27.55
N THR A 89 12.16 7.93 28.21
CA THR A 89 11.23 9.08 28.24
C THR A 89 11.47 10.08 27.11
N ARG A 90 12.52 9.90 26.29
CA ARG A 90 12.75 10.79 25.15
C ARG A 90 11.63 10.65 24.14
N VAL A 91 11.01 11.78 23.81
CA VAL A 91 10.01 11.85 22.76
C VAL A 91 10.74 11.78 21.41
N MET A 92 10.63 10.65 20.74
CA MET A 92 11.12 10.48 19.37
C MET A 92 10.00 9.88 18.52
N PRO A 93 9.76 10.40 17.32
CA PRO A 93 8.86 9.76 16.39
C PRO A 93 9.40 8.38 16.01
N LEU A 94 8.50 7.46 15.68
CA LEU A 94 8.82 6.17 15.11
C LEU A 94 8.81 6.31 13.59
N GLN A 95 9.96 6.14 12.95
CA GLN A 95 10.07 6.18 11.51
C GLN A 95 9.67 4.82 10.92
N LEU A 96 8.68 4.77 10.04
CA LEU A 96 8.36 3.60 9.24
C LEU A 96 9.42 3.36 8.15
N ALA A 97 9.64 2.10 7.80
CA ALA A 97 10.66 1.72 6.82
C ALA A 97 10.32 2.15 5.39
N ARG A 98 9.05 2.38 5.10
CA ARG A 98 8.56 2.72 3.76
C ARG A 98 7.63 3.92 3.82
N TRP A 99 7.83 4.87 2.92
CA TRP A 99 7.04 6.09 2.75
C TRP A 99 7.10 6.57 1.28
N PRO A 100 6.27 7.52 0.79
CA PRO A 100 5.15 8.09 1.51
C PRO A 100 4.08 7.04 1.81
N LEU A 101 3.25 7.30 2.80
CA LEU A 101 2.08 6.46 3.04
C LEU A 101 1.08 6.68 1.90
N ALA A 102 0.61 5.59 1.30
CA ALA A 102 -0.25 5.65 0.11
C ALA A 102 -1.73 5.91 0.44
N VAL A 103 -2.00 6.49 1.60
CA VAL A 103 -3.37 6.64 2.10
C VAL A 103 -3.63 7.98 2.73
N THR A 104 -4.89 8.39 2.61
CA THR A 104 -5.53 9.21 3.63
C THR A 104 -5.54 8.42 4.94
N PRO A 105 -5.07 9.01 6.04
CA PRO A 105 -5.15 8.39 7.36
C PRO A 105 -6.56 7.86 7.61
N SER A 106 -6.65 6.67 8.19
CA SER A 106 -7.96 6.16 8.63
C SER A 106 -8.52 7.13 9.65
N PRO A 107 -9.78 7.55 9.50
CA PRO A 107 -10.43 8.32 10.57
C PRO A 107 -10.38 7.52 11.86
N SER A 108 -10.32 8.23 12.98
CA SER A 108 -10.22 7.68 14.34
C SER A 108 -11.10 6.45 14.53
N GLY A 109 -10.50 5.31 14.76
CA GLY A 109 -11.20 4.05 14.99
C GLY A 109 -10.45 2.85 14.43
N THR A 110 -10.49 1.75 15.15
CA THR A 110 -9.96 0.47 14.66
C THR A 110 -10.98 -0.25 13.82
N ALA A 111 -10.53 -0.98 12.80
CA ALA A 111 -11.37 -1.94 12.10
C ALA A 111 -11.98 -2.97 13.08
N PRO A 112 -13.14 -3.56 12.75
CA PRO A 112 -13.68 -4.67 13.52
C PRO A 112 -12.61 -5.76 13.73
N ALA A 113 -12.28 -6.05 14.98
CA ALA A 113 -11.18 -6.96 15.34
C ALA A 113 -11.51 -8.43 15.02
N GLN A 114 -12.80 -8.76 14.96
CA GLN A 114 -13.28 -10.11 14.70
C GLN A 114 -13.83 -10.23 13.29
N ALA A 115 -13.67 -11.41 12.69
CA ALA A 115 -14.34 -11.73 11.45
C ALA A 115 -15.86 -11.71 11.61
N PRO A 116 -16.65 -11.33 10.58
CA PRO A 116 -18.10 -11.31 10.63
C PRO A 116 -18.70 -12.64 11.07
N ALA A 117 -19.66 -12.61 11.99
CA ALA A 117 -20.47 -13.77 12.30
C ALA A 117 -21.61 -13.86 11.27
N LEU A 118 -21.54 -14.90 10.43
CA LEU A 118 -22.43 -15.13 9.30
C LEU A 118 -23.39 -16.28 9.57
N SER A 119 -24.64 -16.15 9.13
CA SER A 119 -25.63 -17.24 9.18
C SER A 119 -26.53 -17.21 7.95
N ALA A 120 -27.17 -18.35 7.65
CA ALA A 120 -28.17 -18.47 6.62
C ALA A 120 -29.55 -18.37 7.23
N VAL A 121 -30.42 -17.55 6.63
CA VAL A 121 -31.85 -17.44 6.97
C VAL A 121 -32.70 -17.81 5.77
N ALA A 122 -33.82 -18.52 5.99
CA ALA A 122 -34.74 -18.87 4.93
C ALA A 122 -35.36 -17.59 4.30
N GLY A 123 -35.40 -17.54 2.99
CA GLY A 123 -35.96 -16.42 2.24
C GLY A 123 -35.31 -16.21 0.89
N GLY A 124 -35.93 -15.37 0.08
CA GLY A 124 -35.48 -15.10 -1.28
C GLY A 124 -35.80 -16.26 -2.26
N ALA A 125 -35.41 -16.06 -3.51
CA ALA A 125 -35.50 -17.07 -4.58
C ALA A 125 -34.15 -17.16 -5.32
N LEU A 126 -33.04 -17.08 -4.58
CA LEU A 126 -31.69 -17.06 -5.11
C LEU A 126 -31.14 -18.48 -5.19
N ALA A 127 -30.35 -18.76 -6.23
CA ALA A 127 -29.63 -20.02 -6.35
C ALA A 127 -28.57 -20.17 -5.25
N ALA A 128 -28.09 -21.39 -5.06
CA ALA A 128 -26.95 -21.67 -4.15
C ALA A 128 -25.73 -20.86 -4.55
N ARG A 129 -25.05 -20.25 -3.60
CA ARG A 129 -23.95 -19.30 -3.83
C ARG A 129 -23.03 -19.16 -2.63
N GLY A 130 -21.86 -18.58 -2.85
CA GLY A 130 -20.91 -18.29 -1.77
C GLY A 130 -20.52 -16.82 -1.78
N TYR A 131 -20.23 -16.27 -0.60
CA TYR A 131 -19.79 -14.90 -0.43
C TYR A 131 -18.59 -14.79 0.50
N SER A 132 -17.73 -13.83 0.19
CA SER A 132 -16.75 -13.25 1.12
C SER A 132 -17.34 -11.94 1.69
N VAL A 133 -17.20 -11.74 2.99
CA VAL A 133 -17.81 -10.64 3.72
C VAL A 133 -16.79 -9.97 4.63
N ARG A 134 -16.79 -8.64 4.65
CA ARG A 134 -16.01 -7.81 5.57
C ARG A 134 -16.88 -6.73 6.17
N LEU A 135 -16.50 -6.22 7.33
CA LEU A 135 -17.19 -5.14 8.03
C LEU A 135 -16.24 -3.98 8.27
N SER A 136 -16.78 -2.76 8.30
CA SER A 136 -16.09 -1.57 8.79
C SER A 136 -16.97 -0.84 9.80
N TYR A 137 -16.35 -0.04 10.67
CA TYR A 137 -17.10 0.90 11.50
C TYR A 137 -17.21 2.26 10.82
N VAL A 138 -18.28 2.96 11.13
CA VAL A 138 -18.48 4.37 10.77
C VAL A 138 -18.35 5.21 12.02
N THR A 139 -17.53 6.25 11.98
CA THR A 139 -17.27 7.18 13.07
C THR A 139 -17.61 8.61 12.62
N PRO A 140 -17.70 9.59 13.53
CA PRO A 140 -17.90 10.99 13.14
C PRO A 140 -16.79 11.53 12.24
N ALA A 141 -15.60 10.94 12.27
CA ALA A 141 -14.47 11.34 11.44
C ALA A 141 -14.41 10.62 10.07
N GLY A 142 -15.28 9.62 9.85
CA GLY A 142 -15.36 8.84 8.62
C GLY A 142 -15.42 7.33 8.87
N GLU A 143 -15.16 6.54 7.84
CA GLU A 143 -15.23 5.08 7.87
C GLU A 143 -13.86 4.47 8.18
N THR A 144 -13.83 3.43 9.04
CA THR A 144 -12.59 2.72 9.36
C THR A 144 -12.21 1.75 8.24
N ALA A 145 -11.04 1.16 8.37
CA ALA A 145 -10.69 -0.02 7.60
C ALA A 145 -11.70 -1.14 7.75
N ALA A 146 -11.76 -1.99 6.75
CA ALA A 146 -12.48 -3.24 6.85
C ALA A 146 -11.69 -4.26 7.70
N GLY A 147 -12.42 -4.96 8.57
CA GLY A 147 -11.89 -6.03 9.38
C GLY A 147 -11.53 -7.29 8.58
N LEU A 148 -11.26 -8.37 9.32
CA LEU A 148 -10.94 -9.68 8.74
C LEU A 148 -12.10 -10.21 7.88
N PRO A 149 -11.83 -10.93 6.78
CA PRO A 149 -12.88 -11.54 5.97
C PRO A 149 -13.48 -12.78 6.65
N ALA A 150 -14.76 -13.00 6.40
CA ALA A 150 -15.41 -14.30 6.62
C ALA A 150 -16.05 -14.76 5.32
N SER A 151 -16.20 -16.07 5.15
CA SER A 151 -16.86 -16.65 3.99
C SER A 151 -18.04 -17.53 4.42
N ILE A 152 -19.11 -17.49 3.60
CA ILE A 152 -20.29 -18.33 3.80
C ILE A 152 -20.71 -18.95 2.47
N SER A 153 -21.19 -20.21 2.55
CA SER A 153 -21.85 -20.89 1.44
C SER A 153 -23.33 -21.01 1.78
N LEU A 154 -24.17 -20.54 0.88
CA LEU A 154 -25.63 -20.47 1.05
C LEU A 154 -26.30 -21.50 0.12
N ALA A 155 -27.28 -22.22 0.66
CA ALA A 155 -28.15 -23.06 -0.15
C ALA A 155 -29.12 -22.20 -1.00
N ALA A 156 -29.79 -22.81 -1.95
CA ALA A 156 -30.88 -22.13 -2.65
C ALA A 156 -31.99 -21.69 -1.64
N ASP A 157 -32.69 -20.63 -1.98
CA ASP A 157 -33.79 -20.05 -1.23
C ASP A 157 -33.40 -19.63 0.21
N THR A 158 -32.13 -19.28 0.43
CA THR A 158 -31.64 -18.71 1.68
C THR A 158 -30.96 -17.36 1.45
N LEU A 159 -31.01 -16.49 2.44
CA LEU A 159 -30.34 -15.19 2.47
C LEU A 159 -29.22 -15.20 3.50
N MET A 160 -28.20 -14.41 3.25
CA MET A 160 -27.12 -14.17 4.21
C MET A 160 -27.61 -13.21 5.32
N ALA A 161 -27.40 -13.60 6.56
CA ALA A 161 -27.52 -12.71 7.70
C ALA A 161 -26.13 -12.48 8.32
N VAL A 162 -25.86 -11.21 8.62
CA VAL A 162 -24.62 -10.74 9.24
C VAL A 162 -24.96 -10.15 10.59
N ALA A 163 -24.41 -10.74 11.65
CA ALA A 163 -24.60 -10.21 13.00
C ALA A 163 -23.86 -8.87 13.16
N ALA A 164 -24.36 -8.05 14.08
CA ALA A 164 -23.65 -6.82 14.46
C ALA A 164 -22.19 -7.16 14.87
N PRO A 165 -21.21 -6.37 14.47
CA PRO A 165 -19.84 -6.53 14.95
C PRO A 165 -19.79 -6.36 16.47
N GLY A 166 -18.77 -6.91 17.10
CA GLY A 166 -18.51 -6.67 18.52
C GLY A 166 -18.37 -5.17 18.82
N PRO A 167 -18.32 -4.76 20.08
CA PRO A 167 -18.18 -3.37 20.42
C PRO A 167 -16.86 -2.81 19.84
N ASP A 168 -16.94 -1.60 19.29
CA ASP A 168 -15.74 -0.84 18.96
C ASP A 168 -14.92 -0.58 20.23
N LEU A 169 -13.63 -0.91 20.19
CA LEU A 169 -12.75 -0.84 21.34
C LEU A 169 -12.67 0.56 21.98
N TYR A 170 -12.82 1.60 21.16
CA TYR A 170 -12.77 3.00 21.60
C TYR A 170 -14.14 3.65 21.77
N GLN A 171 -15.22 2.93 21.49
CA GLN A 171 -16.60 3.39 21.58
C GLN A 171 -16.89 4.70 20.82
N VAL A 172 -16.15 4.94 19.74
CA VAL A 172 -16.33 6.11 18.87
C VAL A 172 -17.19 5.81 17.63
N ALA A 173 -17.42 4.53 17.34
CA ALA A 173 -18.26 4.13 16.23
C ALA A 173 -19.73 4.55 16.44
N THR A 174 -20.34 5.08 15.40
CA THR A 174 -21.77 5.48 15.37
C THR A 174 -22.61 4.48 14.58
N GLY A 175 -21.96 3.61 13.79
CA GLY A 175 -22.59 2.59 12.96
C GLY A 175 -21.53 1.70 12.32
N TRP A 176 -21.99 0.80 11.45
CA TRP A 176 -21.12 -0.11 10.70
C TRP A 176 -21.64 -0.37 9.30
N ASN A 177 -20.75 -0.83 8.42
CA ASN A 177 -21.05 -1.16 7.03
C ASN A 177 -20.71 -2.61 6.71
N VAL A 178 -21.47 -3.20 5.78
CA VAL A 178 -21.26 -4.54 5.23
C VAL A 178 -20.70 -4.43 3.82
N TYR A 179 -19.63 -5.15 3.58
CA TYR A 179 -19.02 -5.36 2.27
C TYR A 179 -19.10 -6.83 1.93
N ALA A 180 -19.63 -7.16 0.76
CA ALA A 180 -19.76 -8.56 0.32
C ALA A 180 -19.52 -8.70 -1.18
N SER A 181 -19.01 -9.86 -1.59
CA SER A 181 -18.83 -10.25 -2.98
C SER A 181 -18.75 -11.77 -3.11
N ALA A 182 -19.07 -12.30 -4.29
CA ALA A 182 -18.79 -13.69 -4.62
C ALA A 182 -17.28 -13.97 -4.77
N THR A 183 -16.47 -12.94 -5.00
CA THR A 183 -15.01 -13.04 -5.16
C THR A 183 -14.33 -12.35 -3.98
N ALA A 184 -13.51 -13.09 -3.23
CA ALA A 184 -12.73 -12.53 -2.14
C ALA A 184 -11.77 -11.46 -2.65
N GLY A 185 -11.69 -10.32 -1.94
CA GLY A 185 -10.90 -9.16 -2.32
C GLY A 185 -11.60 -8.18 -3.27
N ALA A 186 -12.82 -8.47 -3.72
CA ALA A 186 -13.65 -7.62 -4.56
C ALA A 186 -14.97 -7.24 -3.87
N GLU A 187 -14.98 -7.24 -2.54
CA GLU A 187 -16.16 -6.92 -1.74
C GLU A 187 -16.60 -5.47 -1.97
N THR A 188 -17.91 -5.27 -2.12
CA THR A 188 -18.55 -3.97 -2.32
C THR A 188 -19.58 -3.69 -1.24
N LEU A 189 -19.78 -2.39 -0.95
CA LEU A 189 -20.71 -1.89 0.05
C LEU A 189 -22.15 -2.36 -0.25
N GLN A 190 -22.81 -2.97 0.74
CA GLN A 190 -24.13 -3.57 0.58
C GLN A 190 -25.26 -2.79 1.26
N ASN A 191 -24.97 -1.84 2.11
CA ASN A 191 -25.96 -1.01 2.81
C ASN A 191 -25.89 0.45 2.34
N ALA A 192 -27.04 1.06 2.09
CA ALA A 192 -27.12 2.44 1.63
C ALA A 192 -26.82 3.47 2.73
N THR A 193 -27.08 3.12 3.99
CA THR A 193 -26.82 3.94 5.17
C THR A 193 -26.14 3.08 6.23
N PRO A 194 -25.27 3.67 7.09
CA PRO A 194 -24.65 2.92 8.18
C PRO A 194 -25.68 2.21 9.05
N ILE A 195 -25.40 0.97 9.38
CA ILE A 195 -26.24 0.11 10.23
C ILE A 195 -25.96 0.47 11.69
N ALA A 196 -26.99 0.52 12.52
CA ALA A 196 -26.80 0.78 13.95
C ALA A 196 -25.98 -0.33 14.62
N LEU A 197 -25.15 0.02 15.62
CA LEU A 197 -24.18 -0.89 16.25
C LEU A 197 -24.78 -2.17 16.86
N ASN A 198 -26.06 -2.14 17.21
CA ASN A 198 -26.79 -3.27 17.79
C ASN A 198 -27.74 -3.97 16.80
N ALA A 199 -27.77 -3.55 15.55
CA ALA A 199 -28.65 -4.12 14.52
C ALA A 199 -27.85 -5.12 13.65
N ALA A 200 -28.51 -6.23 13.28
CA ALA A 200 -28.01 -7.15 12.27
C ALA A 200 -28.40 -6.66 10.86
N TRP A 201 -27.68 -7.14 9.86
CA TRP A 201 -28.03 -6.91 8.46
C TRP A 201 -28.42 -8.23 7.80
N THR A 202 -29.37 -8.16 6.88
CA THR A 202 -29.78 -9.31 6.07
C THR A 202 -29.73 -8.93 4.60
N GLU A 203 -29.22 -9.86 3.80
CA GLU A 203 -29.14 -9.73 2.34
C GLU A 203 -30.52 -9.42 1.75
N PRO A 204 -30.60 -8.48 0.80
CA PRO A 204 -31.86 -8.25 0.07
C PRO A 204 -32.31 -9.49 -0.70
N THR A 205 -33.62 -9.66 -0.86
CA THR A 205 -34.21 -10.80 -1.59
C THR A 205 -33.77 -10.89 -3.06
N GLY A 206 -33.29 -9.81 -3.64
CA GLY A 206 -32.70 -9.73 -4.99
C GLY A 206 -31.20 -10.06 -5.04
N GLY A 207 -30.57 -10.38 -3.92
CA GLY A 207 -29.12 -10.63 -3.84
C GLY A 207 -28.31 -9.36 -3.51
N LEU A 208 -26.99 -9.47 -3.67
CA LEU A 208 -26.07 -8.35 -3.43
C LEU A 208 -26.30 -7.19 -4.39
N VAL A 209 -26.11 -5.98 -3.92
CA VAL A 209 -26.23 -4.75 -4.72
C VAL A 209 -24.85 -4.26 -5.16
N ALA A 210 -24.82 -3.52 -6.26
CA ALA A 210 -23.61 -2.79 -6.65
C ALA A 210 -23.37 -1.63 -5.66
N GLY A 211 -22.16 -1.53 -5.15
CA GLY A 211 -21.76 -0.51 -4.20
C GLY A 211 -20.31 -0.10 -4.35
N ASN A 212 -19.87 0.85 -3.53
CA ASN A 212 -18.48 1.29 -3.50
C ASN A 212 -17.56 0.15 -3.06
N ALA A 213 -16.34 0.15 -3.60
CA ALA A 213 -15.29 -0.75 -3.14
C ALA A 213 -14.95 -0.50 -1.66
N LEU A 214 -14.32 -1.50 -1.04
CA LEU A 214 -13.76 -1.37 0.30
C LEU A 214 -12.92 -0.10 0.44
N PRO A 215 -12.99 0.60 1.58
CA PRO A 215 -12.06 1.69 1.87
C PRO A 215 -10.61 1.20 1.71
N ALA A 216 -9.89 1.83 0.79
CA ALA A 216 -8.56 1.39 0.38
C ALA A 216 -7.47 2.02 1.24
N TYR A 217 -7.37 1.63 2.49
CA TYR A 217 -6.20 1.93 3.32
C TYR A 217 -6.02 0.78 4.26
N VAL A 218 -4.96 0.66 5.05
CA VAL A 218 -4.99 1.39 6.29
C VAL A 218 -3.66 1.37 6.98
N LEU A 219 -3.35 2.44 7.67
CA LEU A 219 -2.35 2.43 8.71
C LEU A 219 -3.00 1.84 9.99
N ALA A 220 -2.79 0.56 10.25
CA ALA A 220 -3.11 -0.05 11.55
C ALA A 220 -1.83 -0.16 12.37
N VAL A 221 -1.83 0.43 13.55
CA VAL A 221 -0.70 0.39 14.50
C VAL A 221 -1.17 -0.27 15.77
N GLU A 222 -0.36 -1.17 16.31
CA GLU A 222 -0.65 -1.88 17.54
C GLU A 222 0.60 -2.05 18.41
N ASN A 223 0.43 -2.09 19.72
CA ASN A 223 1.45 -2.57 20.62
C ASN A 223 1.45 -4.09 20.63
N VAL A 224 2.58 -4.69 20.30
CA VAL A 224 2.73 -6.15 20.30
C VAL A 224 3.12 -6.58 21.72
N ASN A 225 2.19 -7.17 22.44
CA ASN A 225 2.52 -7.82 23.69
C ASN A 225 3.31 -9.09 23.41
N LEU A 226 4.57 -9.13 23.84
CA LEU A 226 5.40 -10.31 23.70
C LEU A 226 4.81 -11.49 24.48
N PRO A 227 4.82 -12.72 23.94
CA PRO A 227 4.18 -13.91 24.54
C PRO A 227 4.88 -14.42 25.82
N PHE A 228 5.71 -13.63 26.47
CA PHE A 228 6.54 -14.02 27.59
C PHE A 228 6.00 -13.65 28.99
N GLN A 229 4.76 -13.18 29.07
CA GLN A 229 4.10 -13.03 30.36
C GLN A 229 2.93 -14.00 30.47
N PRO A 230 3.08 -15.12 31.23
CA PRO A 230 2.08 -16.17 31.29
C PRO A 230 0.74 -15.77 31.92
N ASN A 231 0.59 -14.52 32.36
CA ASN A 231 -0.63 -13.99 32.97
C ASN A 231 -1.20 -12.71 32.31
N SER A 232 -0.67 -12.27 31.16
CA SER A 232 -1.32 -11.18 30.46
C SER A 232 -2.43 -11.69 29.55
N ALA A 233 -3.66 -11.50 29.97
CA ALA A 233 -4.86 -11.73 29.16
C ALA A 233 -4.98 -10.72 27.99
N PHE A 234 -3.89 -10.10 27.58
CA PHE A 234 -3.87 -9.01 26.62
C PHE A 234 -3.24 -9.50 25.32
N GLY A 235 -4.08 -9.67 24.30
CA GLY A 235 -3.67 -9.68 22.91
C GLY A 235 -3.01 -8.35 22.51
N PRO A 236 -2.58 -8.19 21.25
CA PRO A 236 -2.06 -6.93 20.74
C PRO A 236 -3.08 -5.81 21.00
N THR A 237 -2.62 -4.66 21.49
CA THR A 237 -3.47 -3.51 21.77
C THR A 237 -3.44 -2.58 20.57
N PRO A 238 -4.53 -2.47 19.79
CA PRO A 238 -4.59 -1.54 18.68
C PRO A 238 -4.53 -0.09 19.19
N LEU A 239 -3.94 0.77 18.37
CA LEU A 239 -3.76 2.19 18.64
C LEU A 239 -4.57 2.98 17.61
N ALA A 240 -5.27 4.02 18.07
CA ALA A 240 -6.10 4.87 17.23
C ALA A 240 -5.31 6.11 16.78
N GLU A 241 -5.30 6.37 15.48
CA GLU A 241 -4.76 7.60 14.93
C GLU A 241 -5.59 8.81 15.38
N GLY A 242 -4.92 9.93 15.67
CA GLY A 242 -5.54 11.14 16.23
C GLY A 242 -5.79 11.09 17.73
N VAL A 243 -5.74 9.90 18.36
CA VAL A 243 -5.93 9.70 19.81
C VAL A 243 -4.64 9.20 20.46
N ASP A 244 -4.12 8.10 19.95
CA ASP A 244 -2.94 7.42 20.49
C ASP A 244 -1.66 7.78 19.76
N PHE A 245 -1.75 8.14 18.49
CA PHE A 245 -0.62 8.58 17.67
C PHE A 245 -1.11 9.49 16.53
N VAL A 246 -0.16 10.20 15.92
CA VAL A 246 -0.36 10.93 14.65
C VAL A 246 0.65 10.41 13.65
N ALA A 247 0.23 10.22 12.41
CA ALA A 247 1.09 9.83 11.29
C ALA A 247 1.33 11.03 10.36
N ASP A 248 2.59 11.21 9.96
CA ASP A 248 2.94 12.04 8.82
C ASP A 248 3.01 11.14 7.58
N ALA A 249 2.09 11.32 6.66
CA ALA A 249 1.99 10.48 5.47
C ALA A 249 3.15 10.70 4.49
N GLU A 250 3.76 11.90 4.45
CA GLU A 250 4.85 12.21 3.54
C GLU A 250 6.17 11.59 4.01
N THR A 251 6.43 11.68 5.31
CA THR A 251 7.69 11.20 5.91
C THR A 251 7.59 9.78 6.44
N GLY A 252 6.39 9.26 6.72
CA GLY A 252 6.17 7.99 7.39
C GLY A 252 6.53 8.01 8.87
N GLU A 253 6.57 9.19 9.48
CA GLU A 253 6.82 9.34 10.91
C GLU A 253 5.54 9.15 11.73
N LEU A 254 5.61 8.36 12.79
CA LEU A 254 4.54 8.16 13.76
C LEU A 254 4.92 8.82 15.09
N THR A 255 4.15 9.79 15.52
CA THR A 255 4.33 10.44 16.83
C THR A 255 3.32 9.89 17.83
N ARG A 256 3.78 9.26 18.90
CA ARG A 256 2.91 8.75 19.99
C ARG A 256 2.30 9.90 20.78
N LEU A 257 1.01 9.79 21.10
CA LEU A 257 0.28 10.78 21.90
C LEU A 257 -0.04 10.25 23.30
N SER A 258 -0.10 11.17 24.27
CA SER A 258 -0.69 10.95 25.58
C SER A 258 -2.19 11.20 25.54
N ALA A 259 -2.93 10.83 26.58
CA ALA A 259 -4.36 11.13 26.72
C ALA A 259 -4.70 12.64 26.68
N ALA A 260 -3.69 13.51 26.92
CA ALA A 260 -3.82 14.96 26.79
C ALA A 260 -3.45 15.48 25.38
N GLY A 261 -3.21 14.60 24.41
CA GLY A 261 -2.81 14.97 23.04
C GLY A 261 -1.36 15.46 22.91
N LEU A 262 -0.55 15.31 23.94
CA LEU A 262 0.86 15.71 23.91
C LEU A 262 1.74 14.56 23.43
N ALA A 263 2.78 14.88 22.66
CA ALA A 263 3.75 13.90 22.21
C ALA A 263 4.42 13.19 23.40
N ARG A 264 4.54 11.86 23.33
CA ARG A 264 5.19 11.03 24.34
C ARG A 264 6.07 9.96 23.71
N SER A 265 6.90 9.32 24.55
CA SER A 265 7.70 8.18 24.13
C SER A 265 6.84 6.97 23.76
N TRP A 266 7.29 6.19 22.76
CA TRP A 266 6.72 4.89 22.40
C TRP A 266 6.92 3.81 23.48
N GLY A 267 7.82 4.04 24.44
CA GLY A 267 8.15 3.06 25.47
C GLY A 267 9.03 1.92 24.95
N THR A 268 9.05 0.81 25.67
CA THR A 268 9.89 -0.36 25.36
C THR A 268 9.12 -1.51 24.69
N VAL A 269 7.82 -1.36 24.52
CA VAL A 269 6.97 -2.40 23.92
C VAL A 269 7.12 -2.35 22.39
N PRO A 270 7.28 -3.51 21.73
CA PRO A 270 7.31 -3.57 20.27
C PRO A 270 6.01 -3.00 19.67
N VAL A 271 6.15 -2.32 18.55
CA VAL A 271 5.06 -1.76 17.78
C VAL A 271 4.97 -2.49 16.46
N ALA A 272 3.79 -2.98 16.11
CA ALA A 272 3.49 -3.50 14.79
C ALA A 272 2.67 -2.48 14.01
N ALA A 273 3.00 -2.29 12.75
CA ALA A 273 2.28 -1.43 11.82
C ALA A 273 1.95 -2.20 10.53
N LEU A 274 0.70 -2.15 10.11
CA LEU A 274 0.23 -2.58 8.79
C LEU A 274 -0.15 -1.32 8.02
N TYR A 275 0.51 -1.07 6.91
CA TYR A 275 0.30 0.17 6.16
C TYR A 275 0.63 0.00 4.68
N PRO A 276 -0.08 0.70 3.79
CA PRO A 276 0.32 0.84 2.41
C PRO A 276 1.31 2.00 2.27
N ALA A 277 2.39 1.78 1.52
CA ALA A 277 3.34 2.82 1.18
C ALA A 277 3.77 2.73 -0.28
N GLY A 278 4.12 3.86 -0.85
CA GLY A 278 4.44 4.06 -2.26
C GLY A 278 3.44 4.96 -2.95
N PHE A 279 3.55 5.08 -4.25
CA PHE A 279 2.71 5.95 -5.06
C PHE A 279 1.59 5.17 -5.76
N THR A 280 0.41 5.75 -5.83
CA THR A 280 -0.70 5.32 -6.69
C THR A 280 -0.60 6.00 -8.05
N ALA A 281 -1.44 5.62 -9.02
CA ALA A 281 -1.47 6.28 -10.33
C ALA A 281 -1.73 7.80 -10.23
N SER A 282 -2.53 8.23 -9.25
CA SER A 282 -2.87 9.64 -9.04
C SER A 282 -1.83 10.43 -8.23
N THR A 283 -0.98 9.75 -7.47
CA THR A 283 0.03 10.38 -6.60
C THR A 283 1.46 10.18 -7.11
N LEU A 284 1.65 9.41 -8.19
CA LEU A 284 2.97 9.21 -8.78
C LEU A 284 3.53 10.54 -9.27
N PRO A 285 4.71 10.97 -8.76
CA PRO A 285 5.30 12.22 -9.17
C PRO A 285 5.62 12.25 -10.67
N PRO A 286 5.29 13.34 -11.39
CA PRO A 286 5.54 13.44 -12.84
C PRO A 286 7.02 13.28 -13.21
N ASP A 287 7.93 13.74 -12.37
CA ASP A 287 9.38 13.63 -12.61
C ASP A 287 9.88 12.17 -12.59
N VAL A 288 9.21 11.27 -11.87
CA VAL A 288 9.48 9.81 -11.95
C VAL A 288 9.05 9.26 -13.31
N SER A 289 7.84 9.57 -13.76
CA SER A 289 7.36 9.16 -15.09
C SER A 289 8.22 9.72 -16.21
N ASP A 290 8.58 11.01 -16.15
CA ASP A 290 9.48 11.66 -17.10
C ASP A 290 10.86 11.00 -17.16
N ALA A 291 11.42 10.64 -16.00
CA ALA A 291 12.70 9.93 -15.94
C ALA A 291 12.64 8.59 -16.70
N LEU A 292 11.55 7.84 -16.51
CA LEU A 292 11.33 6.57 -17.21
C LEU A 292 11.12 6.78 -18.72
N ILE A 293 10.33 7.77 -19.12
CA ILE A 293 10.12 8.12 -20.53
C ILE A 293 11.47 8.43 -21.20
N LEU A 294 12.31 9.25 -20.57
CA LEU A 294 13.65 9.57 -21.09
C LEU A 294 14.50 8.31 -21.28
N LEU A 295 14.48 7.38 -20.33
CA LEU A 295 15.20 6.11 -20.42
C LEU A 295 14.68 5.23 -21.55
N VAL A 296 13.35 5.12 -21.69
CA VAL A 296 12.73 4.32 -22.77
C VAL A 296 13.05 4.94 -24.12
N LYS A 297 12.97 6.28 -24.26
CA LYS A 297 13.39 7.01 -25.47
C LYS A 297 14.85 6.73 -25.82
N ALA A 298 15.76 6.83 -24.86
CA ALA A 298 17.18 6.54 -25.07
C ALA A 298 17.41 5.10 -25.56
N ARG A 299 16.72 4.11 -24.96
CA ARG A 299 16.76 2.71 -25.40
C ARG A 299 16.15 2.50 -26.78
N TRP A 300 15.07 3.18 -27.08
CA TRP A 300 14.41 3.11 -28.38
C TRP A 300 15.32 3.58 -29.50
N PHE A 301 15.92 4.76 -29.38
CA PHE A 301 16.83 5.30 -30.39
C PHE A 301 18.18 4.55 -30.46
N ALA A 302 18.56 3.84 -29.41
CA ALA A 302 19.78 3.03 -29.39
C ALA A 302 19.59 1.60 -29.93
N ARG A 303 18.35 1.11 -30.10
CA ARG A 303 18.07 -0.33 -30.36
C ARG A 303 18.68 -0.86 -31.66
N ASN A 304 18.77 -0.02 -32.68
CA ASN A 304 19.28 -0.37 -33.99
C ASN A 304 20.75 0.06 -34.23
N ARG A 305 21.40 0.58 -33.17
CA ARG A 305 22.77 1.03 -33.22
C ARG A 305 23.70 -0.09 -32.75
N ASP A 306 24.81 -0.26 -33.47
CA ASP A 306 25.89 -1.12 -32.98
C ASP A 306 26.41 -0.54 -31.64
N PRO A 307 26.36 -1.31 -30.53
CA PRO A 307 26.80 -0.83 -29.23
C PRO A 307 28.31 -0.56 -29.17
N LEU A 308 29.10 -1.08 -30.12
CA LEU A 308 30.55 -0.85 -30.22
C LEU A 308 30.90 0.38 -31.06
N LEU A 309 29.92 0.94 -31.80
CA LEU A 309 30.15 2.11 -32.65
C LEU A 309 30.25 3.38 -31.81
N ARG A 310 31.44 4.01 -31.80
CA ARG A 310 31.70 5.24 -31.05
C ARG A 310 31.42 6.51 -31.84
N SER A 311 31.66 6.46 -33.14
CA SER A 311 31.43 7.58 -34.05
C SER A 311 31.12 7.07 -35.43
N ALA A 312 30.28 7.78 -36.16
CA ALA A 312 30.10 7.59 -37.58
C ALA A 312 30.35 8.95 -38.26
N ASN A 313 31.17 8.95 -39.27
CA ASN A 313 31.45 10.12 -40.08
C ASN A 313 31.22 9.77 -41.55
N VAL A 314 30.32 10.52 -42.18
CA VAL A 314 30.13 10.48 -43.63
C VAL A 314 30.58 11.84 -44.13
N GLU A 315 31.69 11.85 -44.87
CA GLU A 315 32.32 13.07 -45.36
C GLU A 315 31.31 13.97 -46.09
N GLY A 316 31.25 15.23 -45.63
CA GLY A 316 30.37 16.23 -46.22
C GLY A 316 28.89 16.11 -45.89
N VAL A 317 28.43 15.08 -45.15
CA VAL A 317 27.01 14.84 -44.89
C VAL A 317 26.69 14.80 -43.39
N LEU A 318 27.42 14.00 -42.59
CA LEU A 318 27.09 13.77 -41.18
C LEU A 318 28.29 13.33 -40.38
N ALA A 319 28.55 14.02 -39.27
CA ALA A 319 29.48 13.54 -38.24
C ALA A 319 28.70 13.38 -36.94
N GLN A 320 28.58 12.14 -36.45
CA GLN A 320 27.96 11.84 -35.18
C GLN A 320 28.94 11.16 -34.26
N THR A 321 29.02 11.67 -33.02
CA THR A 321 29.83 11.08 -31.95
C THR A 321 28.89 10.75 -30.80
N TRP A 322 28.98 9.53 -30.28
CA TRP A 322 28.20 9.08 -29.16
C TRP A 322 29.07 8.92 -27.93
N ALA A 323 28.63 9.45 -26.81
CA ALA A 323 29.29 9.21 -25.54
C ALA A 323 29.21 7.72 -25.19
N LEU A 324 30.38 7.14 -24.87
CA LEU A 324 30.46 5.79 -24.34
C LEU A 324 29.94 5.79 -22.90
N GLY A 325 29.08 4.85 -22.58
CA GLY A 325 28.77 4.54 -21.21
C GLY A 325 27.74 5.44 -20.52
N ALA A 326 27.09 6.34 -21.22
CA ALA A 326 25.93 7.02 -20.64
C ALA A 326 24.76 6.00 -20.49
N GLY A 327 24.81 5.17 -19.48
CA GLY A 327 23.67 4.44 -18.98
C GLY A 327 23.16 3.23 -19.76
N LEU A 328 23.94 2.64 -20.68
CA LEU A 328 23.47 1.47 -21.44
C LEU A 328 24.20 0.16 -21.09
N GLY A 329 25.22 0.20 -20.25
CA GLY A 329 26.03 -0.97 -19.90
C GLY A 329 25.62 -1.70 -18.63
N ALA A 330 25.28 -0.98 -17.60
CA ALA A 330 24.72 -1.54 -16.37
C ALA A 330 23.27 -1.06 -16.21
N GLU A 331 22.38 -1.92 -15.77
CA GLU A 331 20.95 -1.56 -15.54
C GLU A 331 20.77 -0.49 -14.46
N THR A 332 21.82 -0.19 -13.71
CA THR A 332 21.86 0.80 -12.60
C THR A 332 22.58 2.10 -12.92
N ASP A 333 23.18 2.22 -14.12
CA ASP A 333 23.97 3.40 -14.49
C ASP A 333 23.10 4.37 -15.31
N PHE A 334 22.31 5.16 -14.60
CA PHE A 334 21.42 6.14 -15.22
C PHE A 334 22.16 7.41 -15.66
N PRO A 335 21.70 8.07 -16.74
CA PRO A 335 22.15 9.41 -17.08
C PRO A 335 22.01 10.39 -15.90
N PRO A 336 22.92 11.39 -15.76
CA PRO A 336 22.90 12.29 -14.59
C PRO A 336 21.57 13.04 -14.36
N ASP A 337 20.88 13.41 -15.44
CA ASP A 337 19.56 14.06 -15.40
C ASP A 337 18.48 13.13 -14.85
N VAL A 338 18.51 11.86 -15.20
CA VAL A 338 17.61 10.82 -14.65
C VAL A 338 17.96 10.54 -13.19
N GLN A 339 19.25 10.43 -12.86
CA GLN A 339 19.70 10.25 -11.48
C GLN A 339 19.21 11.39 -10.58
N ALA A 340 19.39 12.65 -11.03
CA ALA A 340 18.95 13.82 -10.27
C ALA A 340 17.44 13.85 -10.00
N LYS A 341 16.63 13.31 -10.92
CA LYS A 341 15.18 13.17 -10.70
C LYS A 341 14.86 12.06 -9.70
N LEU A 342 15.52 10.91 -9.78
CA LEU A 342 15.24 9.75 -8.95
C LEU A 342 15.86 9.83 -7.53
N GLU A 343 16.96 10.58 -7.35
CA GLU A 343 17.67 10.71 -6.06
C GLU A 343 16.77 11.21 -4.93
N ARG A 344 15.79 12.05 -5.24
CA ARG A 344 14.81 12.56 -4.26
C ARG A 344 13.97 11.45 -3.62
N TYR A 345 13.80 10.34 -4.31
CA TYR A 345 12.96 9.20 -3.89
C TYR A 345 13.79 8.05 -3.32
N ARG A 346 15.09 8.22 -3.28
CA ARG A 346 16.00 7.22 -2.74
C ARG A 346 15.89 7.16 -1.23
N VAL A 347 15.81 5.93 -0.70
CA VAL A 347 15.88 5.73 0.75
C VAL A 347 17.31 6.07 1.21
N PRO A 348 17.48 7.01 2.16
CA PRO A 348 18.80 7.29 2.70
C PRO A 348 19.39 6.01 3.30
N THR A 349 20.54 5.60 2.81
CA THR A 349 21.29 4.52 3.48
C THR A 349 21.73 5.08 4.82
N ALA A 350 21.18 4.56 5.92
CA ALA A 350 21.66 4.92 7.25
C ALA A 350 23.15 4.56 7.34
N LEU A 351 23.99 5.57 7.51
CA LEU A 351 25.41 5.43 7.79
C LEU A 351 25.63 4.91 9.22
#